data_708428a9c466e5e1e10013eb5ebdc8fc
#
_entry.id   708428a9c466e5e1e10013eb5ebdc8fc
#
_cell.length_a   1.000
_cell.length_b   1.000
_cell.length_c   1.000
_cell.angle_alpha   90.00
_cell.angle_beta   90.00
_cell.angle_gamma   90.00
#
_symmetry.space_group_name_H-M   'P 1'
#
loop_
_entity.id
_entity.type
_entity.pdbx_description
1 polymer ?
#
loop_
_entity_poly.entity_id
_entity_poly.type
_entity_poly.pdbx_seq_one_letter_code
_entity_poly.pdbx_strand_id
1 'polypeptide(L)'
;LPATLVHVAVPAESDQVYQVASSDAWIGARLVPGEAQVLAGGVFLGRIDLELPAAGDTLEIPLGPSPDVRVKRLRDLERSRTVTTALRKRTTTVWKITLENGKKTPVTVRVQDRIPVATTEEISIEAAPLTGGTLDPTTGIVTWEIELKPGEVRTWDFGYVVEYPRKLRVMGL
;
A
#
# COMPACT_ATOMS: atom_id res chain seq x y z
N LEU A 1 -13.01 8.11 -20.96
CA LEU A 1 -13.50 7.86 -19.62
C LEU A 1 -12.96 8.95 -18.69
N PRO A 2 -13.81 9.72 -17.98
CA PRO A 2 -13.34 10.62 -16.93
C PRO A 2 -12.61 9.84 -15.84
N ALA A 3 -11.41 10.26 -15.48
CA ALA A 3 -10.60 9.60 -14.48
C ALA A 3 -9.74 10.61 -13.71
N THR A 4 -9.47 10.31 -12.46
CA THR A 4 -8.53 11.04 -11.61
C THR A 4 -7.18 10.33 -11.61
N LEU A 5 -6.09 11.07 -11.74
CA LEU A 5 -4.74 10.50 -11.66
C LEU A 5 -4.34 10.35 -10.20
N VAL A 6 -4.07 9.13 -9.78
CA VAL A 6 -3.62 8.78 -8.42
C VAL A 6 -2.23 8.15 -8.52
N HIS A 7 -1.38 8.45 -7.56
CA HIS A 7 -0.10 7.73 -7.39
C HIS A 7 -0.32 6.65 -6.33
N VAL A 8 0.16 5.43 -6.62
CA VAL A 8 0.02 4.27 -5.71
C VAL A 8 1.40 3.71 -5.41
N ALA A 9 1.66 3.46 -4.15
CA ALA A 9 2.89 2.85 -3.65
C ALA A 9 2.57 1.68 -2.72
N VAL A 10 3.19 0.52 -2.98
CA VAL A 10 3.15 -0.65 -2.10
C VAL A 10 4.59 -1.00 -1.70
N PRO A 11 5.16 -0.29 -0.70
CA PRO A 11 6.59 -0.35 -0.40
C PRO A 11 7.05 -1.70 0.15
N ALA A 12 6.13 -2.59 0.53
CA ALA A 12 6.43 -3.97 0.86
C ALA A 12 6.79 -4.82 -0.37
N GLU A 13 6.34 -4.42 -1.56
CA GLU A 13 6.51 -5.16 -2.82
C GLU A 13 7.53 -4.50 -3.76
N SER A 14 7.54 -3.16 -3.80
CA SER A 14 8.40 -2.38 -4.69
C SER A 14 8.74 -1.01 -4.11
N ASP A 15 9.92 -0.50 -4.44
CA ASP A 15 10.34 0.88 -4.18
C ASP A 15 9.83 1.87 -5.25
N GLN A 16 9.09 1.38 -6.23
CA GLN A 16 8.48 2.19 -7.28
C GLN A 16 7.09 2.68 -6.89
N VAL A 17 6.79 3.90 -7.31
CA VAL A 17 5.44 4.46 -7.25
C VAL A 17 4.83 4.41 -8.66
N TYR A 18 3.59 3.96 -8.75
CA TYR A 18 2.87 3.83 -10.02
C TYR A 18 1.82 4.90 -10.16
N GLN A 19 1.62 5.35 -11.40
CA GLN A 19 0.47 6.18 -11.75
C GLN A 19 -0.70 5.26 -12.12
N VAL A 20 -1.87 5.60 -11.61
CA VAL A 20 -3.11 4.87 -11.85
C VAL A 20 -4.19 5.87 -12.22
N ALA A 21 -4.92 5.59 -13.29
CA ALA A 21 -6.14 6.32 -13.62
C ALA A 21 -7.31 5.66 -12.87
N SER A 22 -7.93 6.41 -11.97
CA SER A 22 -9.03 5.98 -11.12
C SER A 22 -10.34 6.60 -11.60
N SER A 23 -11.38 5.79 -11.82
CA SER A 23 -12.67 6.25 -12.34
C SER A 23 -13.86 5.54 -11.69
N ASP A 24 -14.80 6.32 -11.18
CA ASP A 24 -16.10 5.84 -10.70
C ASP A 24 -17.16 5.89 -11.81
N ALA A 25 -16.87 6.59 -12.92
CA ALA A 25 -17.79 6.75 -14.05
C ALA A 25 -17.77 5.59 -15.06
N TRP A 26 -17.04 4.50 -14.76
CA TRP A 26 -16.86 3.39 -15.68
C TRP A 26 -18.16 2.61 -15.97
N ILE A 27 -19.09 2.53 -15.00
CA ILE A 27 -20.38 1.82 -15.15
C ILE A 27 -21.19 2.39 -16.32
N GLY A 28 -21.21 3.74 -16.46
CA GLY A 28 -21.91 4.41 -17.55
C GLY A 28 -21.20 4.31 -18.92
N ALA A 29 -19.94 3.92 -18.94
CA ALA A 29 -19.12 3.88 -20.16
C ALA A 29 -19.30 2.60 -20.99
N ARG A 30 -20.12 1.64 -20.52
CA ARG A 30 -20.37 0.34 -21.21
C ARG A 30 -19.09 -0.39 -21.61
N LEU A 31 -18.10 -0.40 -20.71
CA LEU A 31 -16.86 -1.13 -20.93
C LEU A 31 -17.12 -2.63 -20.95
N VAL A 32 -16.31 -3.34 -21.72
CA VAL A 32 -16.35 -4.80 -21.84
C VAL A 32 -15.01 -5.35 -21.36
N PRO A 33 -14.99 -6.40 -20.51
CA PRO A 33 -13.75 -7.06 -20.14
C PRO A 33 -12.99 -7.60 -21.33
N GLY A 34 -11.66 -7.62 -21.27
CA GLY A 34 -10.77 -8.16 -22.28
C GLY A 34 -9.60 -7.24 -22.62
N GLU A 35 -8.85 -7.58 -23.68
CA GLU A 35 -7.68 -6.79 -24.10
C GLU A 35 -8.09 -5.35 -24.45
N ALA A 36 -7.45 -4.39 -23.78
CA ALA A 36 -7.68 -2.96 -23.98
C ALA A 36 -6.36 -2.20 -24.21
N GLN A 37 -6.42 -1.15 -25.02
CA GLN A 37 -5.29 -0.24 -25.21
C GLN A 37 -5.42 0.95 -24.25
N VAL A 38 -4.32 1.27 -23.58
CA VAL A 38 -4.24 2.41 -22.67
C VAL A 38 -3.56 3.57 -23.41
N LEU A 39 -4.29 4.69 -23.48
CA LEU A 39 -3.77 5.95 -24.02
C LEU A 39 -3.94 7.04 -22.95
N ALA A 40 -2.90 7.82 -22.72
CA ALA A 40 -2.95 8.99 -21.86
C ALA A 40 -2.44 10.21 -22.62
N GLY A 41 -3.24 11.28 -22.68
CA GLY A 41 -2.90 12.48 -23.43
C GLY A 41 -2.64 12.23 -24.93
N GLY A 42 -3.26 11.19 -25.52
CA GLY A 42 -3.03 10.78 -26.89
C GLY A 42 -1.80 9.90 -27.13
N VAL A 43 -1.02 9.63 -26.09
CA VAL A 43 0.16 8.76 -26.15
C VAL A 43 -0.24 7.33 -25.78
N PHE A 44 0.15 6.37 -26.61
CA PHE A 44 -0.03 4.94 -26.32
C PHE A 44 0.94 4.50 -25.22
N LEU A 45 0.40 3.99 -24.11
CA LEU A 45 1.18 3.50 -22.96
C LEU A 45 1.37 1.99 -22.98
N GLY A 46 0.42 1.25 -23.53
CA GLY A 46 0.48 -0.20 -23.56
C GLY A 46 -0.87 -0.86 -23.74
N ARG A 47 -0.89 -2.18 -23.52
CA ARG A 47 -2.11 -3.00 -23.50
C ARG A 47 -2.26 -3.60 -22.10
N ILE A 48 -3.50 -3.75 -21.67
CA ILE A 48 -3.87 -4.40 -20.42
C ILE A 48 -4.97 -5.42 -20.72
N ASP A 49 -5.09 -6.42 -19.87
CA ASP A 49 -6.31 -7.20 -19.78
C ASP A 49 -7.24 -6.48 -18.80
N LEU A 50 -8.29 -5.86 -19.35
CA LEU A 50 -9.23 -5.05 -18.58
C LEU A 50 -10.18 -5.98 -17.83
N GLU A 51 -10.05 -6.00 -16.53
CA GLU A 51 -11.04 -6.59 -15.64
C GLU A 51 -11.93 -5.48 -15.07
N LEU A 52 -13.23 -5.74 -15.00
CA LEU A 52 -14.16 -4.78 -14.43
C LEU A 52 -14.38 -5.13 -12.94
N PRO A 53 -14.25 -4.14 -12.05
CA PRO A 53 -14.52 -4.35 -10.62
C PRO A 53 -16.02 -4.59 -10.38
N ALA A 54 -16.37 -4.96 -9.16
CA ALA A 54 -17.77 -5.08 -8.76
C ALA A 54 -18.51 -3.75 -8.89
N ALA A 55 -19.82 -3.81 -9.10
CA ALA A 55 -20.64 -2.60 -9.21
C ALA A 55 -20.58 -1.79 -7.91
N GLY A 56 -20.15 -0.54 -8.00
CA GLY A 56 -19.93 0.37 -6.87
C GLY A 56 -18.46 0.54 -6.48
N ASP A 57 -17.56 -0.30 -7.00
CA ASP A 57 -16.12 -0.14 -6.80
C ASP A 57 -15.53 0.77 -7.88
N THR A 58 -14.38 1.35 -7.59
CA THR A 58 -13.63 2.22 -8.50
C THR A 58 -12.81 1.39 -9.49
N LEU A 59 -12.89 1.72 -10.77
CA LEU A 59 -12.02 1.14 -11.79
C LEU A 59 -10.65 1.80 -11.73
N GLU A 60 -9.60 1.02 -11.55
CA GLU A 60 -8.22 1.49 -11.55
C GLU A 60 -7.44 0.91 -12.73
N ILE A 61 -6.86 1.79 -13.55
CA ILE A 61 -6.08 1.42 -14.73
C ILE A 61 -4.63 1.86 -14.53
N PRO A 62 -3.67 0.92 -14.49
CA PRO A 62 -2.26 1.27 -14.33
C PRO A 62 -1.74 1.99 -15.59
N LEU A 63 -1.08 3.12 -15.38
CA LEU A 63 -0.47 3.93 -16.44
C LEU A 63 1.05 3.76 -16.54
N GLY A 64 1.65 3.08 -15.55
CA GLY A 64 3.08 2.84 -15.47
C GLY A 64 3.75 3.52 -14.29
N PRO A 65 5.08 3.37 -14.16
CA PRO A 65 5.84 3.92 -13.05
C PRO A 65 5.94 5.45 -13.12
N SER A 66 6.02 6.08 -11.94
CA SER A 66 6.25 7.52 -11.77
C SER A 66 7.67 7.75 -11.22
N PRO A 67 8.69 7.90 -12.05
CA PRO A 67 10.09 7.92 -11.61
C PRO A 67 10.44 9.12 -10.71
N ASP A 68 9.66 10.19 -10.78
CA ASP A 68 9.85 11.39 -9.99
C ASP A 68 9.26 11.31 -8.58
N VAL A 69 8.47 10.28 -8.28
CA VAL A 69 7.94 10.01 -6.95
C VAL A 69 8.56 8.72 -6.45
N ARG A 70 9.15 8.75 -5.27
CA ARG A 70 9.89 7.61 -4.71
C ARG A 70 9.36 7.23 -3.36
N VAL A 71 9.34 5.91 -3.11
CA VAL A 71 9.02 5.37 -1.80
C VAL A 71 10.16 4.47 -1.32
N LYS A 72 10.42 4.46 -0.02
CA LYS A 72 11.41 3.60 0.62
C LYS A 72 10.85 3.00 1.89
N ARG A 73 11.08 1.70 2.10
CA ARG A 73 10.70 0.98 3.31
C ARG A 73 11.93 0.33 3.92
N LEU A 74 12.28 0.72 5.11
CA LEU A 74 13.44 0.18 5.82
C LEU A 74 13.01 -0.36 7.18
N ARG A 75 13.46 -1.57 7.51
CA ARG A 75 13.24 -2.13 8.83
C ARG A 75 14.09 -1.41 9.87
N ASP A 76 13.46 -0.94 10.93
CA ASP A 76 14.16 -0.39 12.08
C ASP A 76 14.61 -1.56 12.97
N LEU A 77 15.89 -1.91 12.88
CA LEU A 77 16.45 -3.05 13.59
C LEU A 77 16.63 -2.79 15.10
N GLU A 78 16.75 -1.54 15.50
CA GLU A 78 16.90 -1.19 16.92
C GLU A 78 15.57 -1.34 17.66
N ARG A 79 14.46 -0.99 17.02
CA ARG A 79 13.11 -1.10 17.57
C ARG A 79 12.43 -2.44 17.26
N SER A 80 12.92 -3.20 16.29
CA SER A 80 12.41 -4.54 15.97
C SER A 80 13.08 -5.58 16.82
N ARG A 81 12.32 -6.28 17.67
CA ARG A 81 12.87 -7.26 18.59
C ARG A 81 11.89 -8.38 18.93
N THR A 82 12.42 -9.53 19.30
CA THR A 82 11.63 -10.64 19.84
C THR A 82 12.00 -10.85 21.31
N VAL A 83 10.99 -10.83 22.18
CA VAL A 83 11.10 -11.17 23.60
C VAL A 83 10.44 -12.52 23.82
N THR A 84 11.17 -13.45 24.44
CA THR A 84 10.67 -14.79 24.74
C THR A 84 10.54 -14.93 26.26
N THR A 85 9.36 -15.28 26.72
CA THR A 85 9.06 -15.65 28.09
C THR A 85 8.95 -17.18 28.22
N ALA A 86 8.67 -17.67 29.42
CA ALA A 86 8.46 -19.11 29.63
C ALA A 86 7.33 -19.68 28.75
N LEU A 87 6.26 -18.90 28.51
CA LEU A 87 5.03 -19.35 27.85
C LEU A 87 4.81 -18.75 26.46
N ARG A 88 5.26 -17.53 26.21
CA ARG A 88 4.93 -16.75 25.01
C ARG A 88 6.15 -16.11 24.35
N LYS A 89 6.03 -15.85 23.07
CA LYS A 89 6.93 -14.98 22.30
C LYS A 89 6.17 -13.72 21.90
N ARG A 90 6.83 -12.57 22.03
CA ARG A 90 6.33 -11.27 21.59
C ARG A 90 7.33 -10.69 20.60
N THR A 91 6.94 -10.58 19.34
CA THR A 91 7.76 -10.01 18.26
C THR A 91 7.22 -8.64 17.89
N THR A 92 8.04 -7.62 18.06
CA THR A 92 7.77 -6.25 17.60
C THR A 92 8.50 -6.05 16.29
N THR A 93 7.79 -5.57 15.28
CA THR A 93 8.36 -5.21 13.98
C THR A 93 8.05 -3.75 13.70
N VAL A 94 9.07 -2.97 13.37
CA VAL A 94 8.94 -1.54 13.03
C VAL A 94 9.61 -1.28 11.70
N TRP A 95 8.90 -0.54 10.84
CA TRP A 95 9.37 -0.07 9.55
C TRP A 95 9.36 1.45 9.53
N LYS A 96 10.32 2.01 8.85
CA LYS A 96 10.35 3.43 8.48
C LYS A 96 10.02 3.54 7.01
N ILE A 97 8.95 4.26 6.69
CA ILE A 97 8.55 4.56 5.32
C ILE A 97 8.92 5.99 5.03
N THR A 98 9.57 6.22 3.89
CA THR A 98 9.95 7.54 3.39
C THR A 98 9.37 7.70 2.00
N LEU A 99 8.65 8.81 1.77
CA LEU A 99 8.02 9.17 0.51
C LEU A 99 8.56 10.52 0.06
N GLU A 100 8.97 10.62 -1.20
CA GLU A 100 9.59 11.81 -1.79
C GLU A 100 8.87 12.22 -3.08
N ASN A 101 8.53 13.50 -3.20
CA ASN A 101 8.00 14.09 -4.41
C ASN A 101 9.09 14.90 -5.12
N GLY A 102 9.70 14.35 -6.17
CA GLY A 102 10.66 15.05 -7.03
C GLY A 102 10.02 15.89 -8.15
N LYS A 103 8.67 15.88 -8.27
CA LYS A 103 7.95 16.69 -9.26
C LYS A 103 7.91 18.16 -8.85
N LYS A 104 7.67 19.03 -9.82
CA LYS A 104 7.46 20.48 -9.62
C LYS A 104 6.02 20.84 -9.24
N THR A 105 5.14 19.84 -9.15
CA THR A 105 3.72 19.97 -8.81
C THR A 105 3.40 19.15 -7.57
N PRO A 106 2.38 19.52 -6.78
CA PRO A 106 1.91 18.68 -5.69
C PRO A 106 1.42 17.32 -6.24
N VAL A 107 1.53 16.28 -5.42
CA VAL A 107 1.03 14.94 -5.75
C VAL A 107 0.31 14.34 -4.54
N THR A 108 -0.76 13.61 -4.79
CA THR A 108 -1.38 12.74 -3.79
C THR A 108 -0.93 11.32 -4.05
N VAL A 109 -0.41 10.67 -3.02
CA VAL A 109 0.06 9.28 -3.09
C VAL A 109 -0.73 8.44 -2.10
N ARG A 110 -1.38 7.39 -2.60
CA ARG A 110 -1.94 6.31 -1.80
C ARG A 110 -0.83 5.32 -1.49
N VAL A 111 -0.43 5.23 -0.24
CA VAL A 111 0.56 4.25 0.24
C VAL A 111 -0.17 3.12 0.92
N GLN A 112 0.13 1.88 0.55
CA GLN A 112 -0.44 0.69 1.16
C GLN A 112 0.66 -0.22 1.70
N ASP A 113 0.50 -0.68 2.92
CA ASP A 113 1.34 -1.71 3.53
C ASP A 113 0.45 -2.71 4.26
N ARG A 114 1.00 -3.78 4.80
CA ARG A 114 0.22 -4.83 5.42
C ARG A 114 0.78 -5.21 6.78
N ILE A 115 -0.11 -5.39 7.75
CA ILE A 115 0.18 -6.14 8.97
C ILE A 115 -0.34 -7.57 8.80
N PRO A 116 0.25 -8.57 9.45
CA PRO A 116 -0.30 -9.92 9.44
C PRO A 116 -1.71 -9.92 10.05
N VAL A 117 -2.51 -10.92 9.67
CA VAL A 117 -3.83 -11.17 10.25
C VAL A 117 -3.77 -12.50 11.01
N ALA A 118 -4.27 -12.52 12.24
CA ALA A 118 -4.29 -13.73 13.05
C ALA A 118 -5.25 -14.77 12.44
N THR A 119 -4.77 -16.00 12.29
CA THR A 119 -5.56 -17.13 11.79
C THR A 119 -6.14 -18.00 12.91
N THR A 120 -5.71 -17.77 14.15
CA THR A 120 -6.16 -18.49 15.34
C THR A 120 -6.24 -17.53 16.53
N GLU A 121 -7.10 -17.84 17.51
CA GLU A 121 -7.24 -17.03 18.72
C GLU A 121 -6.01 -17.05 19.63
N GLU A 122 -5.09 -17.98 19.43
CA GLU A 122 -3.85 -18.08 20.20
C GLU A 122 -2.82 -17.00 19.81
N ILE A 123 -2.98 -16.42 18.61
CA ILE A 123 -2.10 -15.38 18.06
C ILE A 123 -2.79 -14.03 18.23
N SER A 124 -2.17 -13.11 18.94
CA SER A 124 -2.61 -11.72 19.03
C SER A 124 -1.74 -10.83 18.15
N ILE A 125 -2.37 -9.97 17.38
CA ILE A 125 -1.68 -8.98 16.53
C ILE A 125 -2.23 -7.61 16.87
N GLU A 126 -1.31 -6.69 17.17
CA GLU A 126 -1.62 -5.33 17.55
C GLU A 126 -0.84 -4.36 16.65
N ALA A 127 -1.56 -3.51 15.92
CA ALA A 127 -0.94 -2.46 15.13
C ALA A 127 -0.33 -1.39 16.04
N ALA A 128 0.86 -0.90 15.71
CA ALA A 128 1.38 0.34 16.30
C ALA A 128 0.53 1.54 15.82
N PRO A 129 0.67 2.73 16.44
CA PRO A 129 -0.04 3.92 15.98
C PRO A 129 0.18 4.16 14.48
N LEU A 130 -0.91 4.26 13.72
CA LEU A 130 -0.88 4.26 12.25
C LEU A 130 -0.57 5.63 11.63
N THR A 131 -0.40 6.68 12.44
CA THR A 131 -0.02 8.04 11.98
C THR A 131 -0.88 8.53 10.80
N GLY A 132 -2.21 8.50 10.98
CA GLY A 132 -3.17 8.92 9.95
C GLY A 132 -3.53 7.86 8.91
N GLY A 133 -3.00 6.64 9.01
CA GLY A 133 -3.40 5.51 8.17
C GLY A 133 -4.70 4.85 8.65
N THR A 134 -5.40 4.22 7.73
CA THR A 134 -6.61 3.43 7.99
C THR A 134 -6.30 1.96 7.83
N LEU A 135 -6.63 1.14 8.83
CA LEU A 135 -6.48 -0.31 8.80
C LEU A 135 -7.80 -0.99 8.41
N ASP A 136 -7.74 -1.85 7.42
CA ASP A 136 -8.76 -2.87 7.20
C ASP A 136 -8.42 -4.12 8.04
N PRO A 137 -9.19 -4.41 9.10
CA PRO A 137 -8.89 -5.53 10.00
C PRO A 137 -9.07 -6.91 9.34
N THR A 138 -9.81 -6.99 8.24
CA THR A 138 -10.07 -8.25 7.54
C THR A 138 -8.88 -8.67 6.68
N THR A 139 -8.27 -7.71 5.99
CA THR A 139 -7.15 -7.96 5.07
C THR A 139 -5.80 -7.66 5.70
N GLY A 140 -5.77 -6.87 6.77
CA GLY A 140 -4.56 -6.35 7.38
C GLY A 140 -3.91 -5.21 6.58
N ILE A 141 -4.56 -4.71 5.53
CA ILE A 141 -4.05 -3.61 4.71
C ILE A 141 -4.20 -2.30 5.48
N VAL A 142 -3.10 -1.55 5.54
CA VAL A 142 -3.08 -0.18 6.05
C VAL A 142 -2.89 0.76 4.87
N THR A 143 -3.77 1.74 4.74
CA THR A 143 -3.76 2.72 3.66
C THR A 143 -3.54 4.12 4.22
N TRP A 144 -2.59 4.86 3.65
CA TRP A 144 -2.36 6.28 3.87
C TRP A 144 -2.63 7.04 2.59
N GLU A 145 -3.35 8.14 2.68
CA GLU A 145 -3.47 9.14 1.60
C GLU A 145 -2.60 10.34 1.97
N ILE A 146 -1.52 10.55 1.23
CA ILE A 146 -0.50 11.55 1.57
C ILE A 146 -0.37 12.55 0.43
N GLU A 147 -0.67 13.81 0.73
CA GLU A 147 -0.38 14.92 -0.16
C GLU A 147 1.02 15.45 0.12
N LEU A 148 1.85 15.53 -0.93
CA LEU A 148 3.20 16.05 -0.89
C LEU A 148 3.32 17.29 -1.78
N LYS A 149 3.90 18.36 -1.24
CA LYS A 149 4.30 19.52 -2.01
C LYS A 149 5.49 19.19 -2.93
N PRO A 150 5.80 20.04 -3.92
CA PRO A 150 7.00 19.90 -4.73
C PRO A 150 8.27 19.83 -3.88
N GLY A 151 9.10 18.79 -4.10
CA GLY A 151 10.33 18.56 -3.37
C GLY A 151 10.16 18.10 -1.91
N GLU A 152 8.93 17.84 -1.45
CA GLU A 152 8.69 17.41 -0.08
C GLU A 152 9.11 15.95 0.11
N VAL A 153 9.75 15.70 1.24
CA VAL A 153 10.07 14.37 1.75
C VAL A 153 9.30 14.16 3.05
N ARG A 154 8.53 13.10 3.14
CA ARG A 154 7.80 12.73 4.35
C ARG A 154 8.21 11.36 4.83
N THR A 155 8.44 11.23 6.14
CA THR A 155 8.84 9.99 6.77
C THR A 155 7.92 9.72 7.96
N TRP A 156 7.50 8.45 8.10
CA TRP A 156 6.73 8.00 9.27
C TRP A 156 7.08 6.56 9.62
N ASP A 157 6.71 6.18 10.82
CA ASP A 157 6.88 4.82 11.29
C ASP A 157 5.60 4.02 11.09
N PHE A 158 5.77 2.75 10.78
CA PHE A 158 4.73 1.75 10.63
C PHE A 158 5.18 0.47 11.31
N GLY A 159 4.31 -0.19 12.06
CA GLY A 159 4.72 -1.40 12.75
C GLY A 159 3.58 -2.14 13.41
N TYR A 160 3.92 -3.29 14.00
CA TYR A 160 2.99 -4.15 14.68
C TYR A 160 3.71 -5.03 15.70
N VAL A 161 2.93 -5.57 16.62
CA VAL A 161 3.38 -6.55 17.62
C VAL A 161 2.60 -7.83 17.38
N VAL A 162 3.30 -8.96 17.32
CA VAL A 162 2.70 -10.29 17.27
C VAL A 162 3.05 -11.03 18.57
N GLU A 163 2.05 -11.52 19.26
CA GLU A 163 2.22 -12.34 20.44
C GLU A 163 1.59 -13.71 20.29
N TYR A 164 2.35 -14.75 20.58
CA TYR A 164 1.94 -16.14 20.37
C TYR A 164 2.59 -17.10 21.35
N PRO A 165 2.01 -18.30 21.61
CA PRO A 165 2.59 -19.31 22.46
C PRO A 165 3.98 -19.75 21.98
N ARG A 166 4.93 -19.92 22.90
CA ARG A 166 6.31 -20.29 22.61
C ARG A 166 6.45 -21.56 21.76
N LYS A 167 5.52 -22.50 21.91
CA LYS A 167 5.51 -23.79 21.19
C LYS A 167 5.07 -23.66 19.75
N LEU A 168 4.40 -22.57 19.38
CA LEU A 168 3.90 -22.33 18.04
C LEU A 168 5.03 -21.84 17.14
N ARG A 169 5.08 -22.34 15.90
CA ARG A 169 5.94 -21.78 14.86
C ARG A 169 5.08 -20.91 13.96
N VAL A 170 5.38 -19.62 13.92
CA VAL A 170 4.73 -18.66 13.04
C VAL A 170 5.70 -18.35 11.90
N MET A 171 5.24 -18.54 10.67
CA MET A 171 6.01 -18.21 9.47
C MET A 171 5.76 -16.77 9.04
N GLY A 172 6.77 -16.11 8.48
CA GLY A 172 6.63 -14.75 7.93
C GLY A 172 6.79 -13.59 8.92
N LEU A 173 7.40 -13.83 10.09
CA LEU A 173 7.73 -12.79 11.09
C LEU A 173 9.20 -12.35 10.99
#